data_fba6a81aac89f080c45e8033746a3255
#
_entry.id   fba6a81aac89f080c45e8033746a3255
#
_cell.length_a   1.000
_cell.length_b   1.000
_cell.length_c   1.000
_cell.angle_alpha   90.00
_cell.angle_beta   90.00
_cell.angle_gamma   90.00
#
_symmetry.space_group_name_H-M   'P 1'
#
loop_
_entity.id
_entity.type
_entity.pdbx_description
1 polymer ?
#
loop_
_entity_poly.entity_id
_entity_poly.type
_entity_poly.pdbx_seq_one_letter_code
_entity_poly.pdbx_strand_id
1 'polypeptide(L)'
;MKLIKLIFAMSVGVFVSWTMTSCENQDNEFPDYEGGTSVYFATQYPVRTLVMGEDEYDTALDNAHKCKINATMGGVYANKKDITIDIEVDNTLCDNLYYSYTSASENVPVKAMPSNYYTLSDDKITLKNVLMDGVEVSFTDAFFADPEALTATYVIPVSYTHLRAHETKA
;
A
#
# COMPACT_ATOMS: atom_id res chain seq x y z
N MET A 1 43.00 45.21 30.13
CA MET A 1 42.33 44.98 28.83
C MET A 1 42.40 43.52 28.31
N LYS A 2 43.51 42.79 28.43
CA LYS A 2 43.59 41.39 27.93
C LYS A 2 42.74 40.42 28.73
N LEU A 3 42.63 40.55 30.06
CA LEU A 3 41.86 39.68 30.92
C LEU A 3 40.34 39.77 30.67
N ILE A 4 39.83 40.98 30.46
CA ILE A 4 38.42 41.25 30.18
C ILE A 4 38.00 40.61 28.83
N LYS A 5 38.87 40.68 27.82
CA LYS A 5 38.64 40.05 26.51
C LYS A 5 38.63 38.51 26.61
N LEU A 6 39.45 37.94 27.51
CA LEU A 6 39.49 36.50 27.73
C LEU A 6 38.22 36.01 28.43
N ILE A 7 37.72 36.74 29.44
CA ILE A 7 36.48 36.44 30.16
C ILE A 7 35.26 36.53 29.22
N PHE A 8 35.23 37.54 28.36
CA PHE A 8 34.15 37.72 27.38
C PHE A 8 34.15 36.60 26.32
N ALA A 9 35.33 36.18 25.84
CA ALA A 9 35.45 35.04 24.91
C ALA A 9 35.03 33.71 25.56
N MET A 10 35.35 33.48 26.83
CA MET A 10 34.88 32.27 27.54
C MET A 10 33.37 32.29 27.79
N SER A 11 32.78 33.44 28.12
CA SER A 11 31.34 33.52 28.37
C SER A 11 30.51 33.29 27.08
N VAL A 12 30.98 33.79 25.95
CA VAL A 12 30.34 33.56 24.65
C VAL A 12 30.46 32.08 24.22
N GLY A 13 31.61 31.44 24.48
CA GLY A 13 31.79 29.99 24.21
C GLY A 13 30.87 29.09 25.02
N VAL A 14 30.62 29.40 26.29
CA VAL A 14 29.71 28.67 27.15
C VAL A 14 28.25 28.87 26.75
N PHE A 15 27.85 30.06 26.32
CA PHE A 15 26.48 30.35 25.86
C PHE A 15 26.13 29.63 24.53
N VAL A 16 27.09 29.53 23.61
CA VAL A 16 26.89 28.83 22.32
C VAL A 16 26.77 27.32 22.51
N SER A 17 27.41 26.74 23.55
CA SER A 17 27.34 25.33 23.84
C SER A 17 25.97 24.86 24.41
N TRP A 18 25.17 25.79 24.94
CA TRP A 18 23.86 25.47 25.52
C TRP A 18 22.69 25.57 24.55
N THR A 19 22.93 26.11 23.34
CA THR A 19 21.87 26.21 22.32
C THR A 19 21.86 25.06 21.32
N MET A 20 22.78 24.11 21.46
CA MET A 20 22.78 22.86 20.68
C MET A 20 21.99 21.75 21.40
N THR A 21 20.82 22.06 21.95
CA THR A 21 19.83 21.02 22.13
C THR A 21 19.32 20.69 20.74
N SER A 22 19.99 19.75 20.09
CA SER A 22 19.43 18.98 18.99
C SER A 22 17.99 18.62 19.38
N CYS A 23 17.03 18.88 18.50
CA CYS A 23 15.73 18.26 18.64
C CYS A 23 15.99 16.78 18.75
N GLU A 24 15.94 16.21 19.96
CA GLU A 24 15.68 14.80 20.09
C GLU A 24 14.38 14.56 19.34
N ASN A 25 14.45 13.81 18.24
CA ASN A 25 13.26 13.16 17.71
C ASN A 25 12.75 12.32 18.88
N GLN A 26 11.85 12.89 19.68
CA GLN A 26 11.08 12.07 20.59
C GLN A 26 10.34 11.11 19.69
N ASP A 27 10.62 9.82 19.84
CA ASP A 27 9.75 8.78 19.34
C ASP A 27 8.40 9.02 20.03
N ASN A 28 7.53 9.77 19.34
CA ASN A 28 6.17 9.98 19.83
C ASN A 28 5.45 8.64 19.66
N GLU A 29 5.49 7.83 20.71
CA GLU A 29 4.66 6.65 20.82
C GLU A 29 3.21 7.12 20.98
N PHE A 30 2.45 7.06 19.89
CA PHE A 30 1.01 7.23 19.97
C PHE A 30 0.38 5.88 20.34
N PRO A 31 -0.60 5.86 21.24
CA PRO A 31 -1.31 4.63 21.55
C PRO A 31 -2.05 4.12 20.31
N ASP A 32 -2.27 2.80 20.23
CA ASP A 32 -3.15 2.22 19.24
C ASP A 32 -4.54 2.89 19.28
N TYR A 33 -5.19 3.00 18.15
CA TYR A 33 -6.49 3.66 18.08
C TYR A 33 -7.55 2.89 18.89
N GLU A 34 -8.19 3.58 19.84
CA GLU A 34 -9.19 2.97 20.75
C GLU A 34 -10.42 2.42 20.03
N GLY A 35 -10.73 2.92 18.82
CA GLY A 35 -11.80 2.45 17.95
C GLY A 35 -11.56 1.07 17.33
N GLY A 36 -10.43 0.45 17.61
CA GLY A 36 -10.06 -0.87 17.13
C GLY A 36 -9.30 -0.88 15.80
N THR A 37 -9.01 -2.08 15.33
CA THR A 37 -8.26 -2.33 14.10
C THR A 37 -9.20 -2.52 12.92
N SER A 38 -8.93 -1.86 11.81
CA SER A 38 -9.59 -2.09 10.53
C SER A 38 -8.67 -2.80 9.56
N VAL A 39 -9.26 -3.61 8.67
CA VAL A 39 -8.56 -4.25 7.56
C VAL A 39 -9.25 -3.84 6.27
N TYR A 40 -8.46 -3.45 5.27
CA TYR A 40 -8.98 -2.98 3.98
C TYR A 40 -7.99 -3.25 2.85
N PHE A 41 -8.47 -3.25 1.61
CA PHE A 41 -7.57 -3.33 0.46
C PHE A 41 -6.74 -2.05 0.34
N ALA A 42 -5.43 -2.22 0.18
CA ALA A 42 -4.49 -1.08 0.16
C ALA A 42 -4.68 -0.18 -1.06
N THR A 43 -5.11 -0.75 -2.19
CA THR A 43 -5.32 -0.03 -3.45
C THR A 43 -6.74 -0.26 -3.92
N GLN A 44 -7.59 0.73 -3.71
CA GLN A 44 -8.97 0.71 -4.18
C GLN A 44 -9.17 1.71 -5.32
N TYR A 45 -8.53 2.87 -5.23
CA TYR A 45 -8.48 3.94 -6.21
C TYR A 45 -7.30 4.87 -5.90
N PRO A 46 -6.44 5.25 -6.86
CA PRO A 46 -6.51 4.94 -8.29
C PRO A 46 -6.18 3.48 -8.60
N VAL A 47 -6.60 3.03 -9.78
CA VAL A 47 -6.28 1.69 -10.30
C VAL A 47 -4.77 1.58 -10.46
N ARG A 48 -4.18 0.45 -10.00
CA ARG A 48 -2.75 0.22 -10.17
C ARG A 48 -2.41 0.07 -11.66
N THR A 49 -1.41 0.81 -12.10
CA THR A 49 -0.85 0.69 -13.45
C THR A 49 0.39 -0.19 -13.40
N LEU A 50 0.52 -1.11 -14.37
CA LEU A 50 1.73 -1.86 -14.61
C LEU A 50 2.71 -1.01 -15.42
N VAL A 51 3.93 -0.87 -14.93
CA VAL A 51 4.99 -0.11 -15.60
C VAL A 51 6.08 -1.07 -16.05
N MET A 52 6.18 -1.30 -17.35
CA MET A 52 7.16 -2.18 -17.96
C MET A 52 8.44 -1.40 -18.25
N GLY A 53 9.60 -2.04 -18.06
CA GLY A 53 10.90 -1.40 -18.26
C GLY A 53 11.49 -0.84 -16.97
N GLU A 54 12.32 0.20 -17.10
CA GLU A 54 12.94 0.90 -15.98
C GLU A 54 12.14 2.14 -15.61
N ASP A 55 11.96 2.38 -14.30
CA ASP A 55 11.31 3.54 -13.74
C ASP A 55 12.04 3.97 -12.47
N GLU A 56 11.66 5.12 -11.91
CA GLU A 56 12.13 5.61 -10.61
C GLU A 56 11.81 4.63 -9.48
N TYR A 57 10.71 3.88 -9.62
CA TYR A 57 10.28 2.86 -8.67
C TYR A 57 10.69 1.45 -9.10
N ASP A 58 10.69 0.51 -8.15
CA ASP A 58 10.96 -0.90 -8.44
C ASP A 58 9.88 -1.51 -9.34
N THR A 59 10.26 -1.84 -10.55
CA THR A 59 9.41 -2.45 -11.58
C THR A 59 9.63 -3.96 -11.75
N ALA A 60 10.35 -4.61 -10.83
CA ALA A 60 10.70 -6.02 -10.98
C ALA A 60 9.47 -6.94 -11.10
N LEU A 61 8.42 -6.70 -10.31
CA LEU A 61 7.16 -7.45 -10.42
C LEU A 61 6.47 -7.17 -11.74
N ASP A 62 6.37 -5.92 -12.12
CA ASP A 62 5.69 -5.47 -13.35
C ASP A 62 6.37 -6.09 -14.58
N ASN A 63 7.73 -6.07 -14.62
CA ASN A 63 8.51 -6.72 -15.67
C ASN A 63 8.38 -8.25 -15.68
N ALA A 64 8.06 -8.86 -14.55
CA ALA A 64 7.72 -10.27 -14.46
C ALA A 64 6.25 -10.56 -14.84
N HIS A 65 5.51 -9.58 -15.34
CA HIS A 65 4.09 -9.65 -15.66
C HIS A 65 3.23 -9.98 -14.43
N LYS A 66 3.56 -9.37 -13.29
CA LYS A 66 2.91 -9.64 -12.01
C LYS A 66 2.53 -8.35 -11.29
N CYS A 67 1.56 -8.48 -10.41
CA CYS A 67 1.26 -7.46 -9.40
C CYS A 67 0.77 -8.13 -8.11
N LYS A 68 0.48 -7.34 -7.07
CA LYS A 68 -0.11 -7.84 -5.83
C LYS A 68 -1.43 -7.14 -5.53
N ILE A 69 -2.40 -7.92 -5.05
CA ILE A 69 -3.61 -7.41 -4.41
C ILE A 69 -3.34 -7.43 -2.91
N ASN A 70 -3.08 -6.26 -2.34
CA ASN A 70 -2.67 -6.12 -0.95
C ASN A 70 -3.85 -5.74 -0.06
N ALA A 71 -3.91 -6.38 1.11
CA ALA A 71 -4.68 -5.91 2.24
C ALA A 71 -3.76 -5.25 3.27
N THR A 72 -4.25 -4.25 3.98
CA THR A 72 -3.51 -3.54 5.01
C THR A 72 -4.36 -3.34 6.25
N MET A 73 -3.68 -3.12 7.38
CA MET A 73 -4.29 -2.83 8.66
C MET A 73 -4.15 -1.35 9.00
N GLY A 74 -5.22 -0.78 9.59
CA GLY A 74 -5.20 0.55 10.18
C GLY A 74 -5.60 0.51 11.66
N GLY A 75 -5.21 1.56 12.39
CA GLY A 75 -5.51 1.72 13.81
C GLY A 75 -4.49 1.09 14.76
N VAL A 76 -3.41 0.50 14.26
CA VAL A 76 -2.33 -0.10 15.05
C VAL A 76 -0.96 0.17 14.44
N TYR A 77 0.07 0.21 15.28
CA TYR A 77 1.46 0.38 14.85
C TYR A 77 2.16 -0.94 14.52
N ALA A 78 1.66 -2.04 15.07
CA ALA A 78 2.20 -3.36 14.83
C ALA A 78 1.07 -4.40 14.81
N ASN A 79 1.17 -5.35 13.89
CA ASN A 79 0.29 -6.51 13.90
C ASN A 79 0.81 -7.54 14.92
N LYS A 80 0.04 -7.81 15.96
CA LYS A 80 0.34 -8.80 17.00
C LYS A 80 -0.50 -10.09 16.84
N LYS A 81 -1.28 -10.18 15.77
CA LYS A 81 -2.20 -11.31 15.51
C LYS A 81 -2.01 -11.83 14.09
N ASP A 82 -2.22 -13.13 13.89
CA ASP A 82 -2.34 -13.68 12.56
C ASP A 82 -3.77 -13.41 12.05
N ILE A 83 -3.88 -12.66 10.96
CA ILE A 83 -5.16 -12.30 10.35
C ILE A 83 -5.22 -12.95 8.97
N THR A 84 -6.23 -13.77 8.74
CA THR A 84 -6.51 -14.36 7.44
C THR A 84 -7.77 -13.74 6.85
N ILE A 85 -7.70 -13.33 5.61
CA ILE A 85 -8.75 -12.67 4.85
C ILE A 85 -9.06 -13.58 3.67
N ASP A 86 -10.23 -14.20 3.67
CA ASP A 86 -10.69 -15.00 2.53
C ASP A 86 -11.19 -14.02 1.45
N ILE A 87 -10.70 -14.16 0.23
CA ILE A 87 -11.03 -13.28 -0.91
C ILE A 87 -11.69 -14.08 -2.03
N GLU A 88 -12.52 -13.40 -2.81
CA GLU A 88 -13.12 -13.94 -4.04
C GLU A 88 -13.14 -12.89 -5.15
N VAL A 89 -13.14 -13.37 -6.38
CA VAL A 89 -13.36 -12.52 -7.56
C VAL A 89 -14.86 -12.44 -7.83
N ASP A 90 -15.43 -11.25 -7.69
CA ASP A 90 -16.86 -11.00 -7.95
C ASP A 90 -17.02 -10.05 -9.14
N ASN A 91 -17.24 -10.62 -10.31
CA ASN A 91 -17.39 -9.88 -11.57
C ASN A 91 -18.60 -8.94 -11.58
N THR A 92 -19.59 -9.16 -10.70
CA THR A 92 -20.79 -8.31 -10.63
C THR A 92 -20.46 -6.91 -10.12
N LEU A 93 -19.32 -6.74 -9.43
CA LEU A 93 -18.83 -5.43 -8.99
C LEU A 93 -18.46 -4.49 -10.16
N CYS A 94 -18.33 -5.02 -11.38
CA CYS A 94 -18.11 -4.23 -12.59
C CYS A 94 -19.40 -3.79 -13.27
N ASP A 95 -20.57 -4.26 -12.81
CA ASP A 95 -21.84 -3.94 -13.43
C ASP A 95 -22.15 -2.45 -13.31
N ASN A 96 -22.32 -1.78 -14.45
CA ASN A 96 -22.54 -0.33 -14.52
C ASN A 96 -21.42 0.52 -13.92
N LEU A 97 -20.21 -0.02 -13.80
CA LEU A 97 -19.03 0.72 -13.34
C LEU A 97 -18.35 1.42 -14.52
N TYR A 98 -18.01 2.69 -14.32
CA TYR A 98 -17.35 3.52 -15.33
C TYR A 98 -16.15 4.23 -14.72
N TYR A 99 -15.06 4.27 -15.45
CA TYR A 99 -13.91 5.07 -15.10
C TYR A 99 -14.05 6.46 -15.75
N SER A 100 -14.04 7.49 -14.91
CA SER A 100 -14.15 8.87 -15.37
C SER A 100 -12.78 9.53 -15.32
N TYR A 101 -12.26 9.94 -16.47
CA TYR A 101 -11.10 10.80 -16.53
C TYR A 101 -11.53 12.26 -16.27
N THR A 102 -10.81 12.97 -15.42
CA THR A 102 -11.14 14.34 -15.00
C THR A 102 -11.18 15.38 -16.13
N SER A 103 -10.71 15.04 -17.31
CA SER A 103 -10.67 15.93 -18.49
C SER A 103 -11.50 15.44 -19.67
N ALA A 104 -12.13 14.26 -19.61
CA ALA A 104 -12.90 13.70 -20.70
C ALA A 104 -14.37 13.61 -20.32
N SER A 105 -15.24 14.07 -21.20
CA SER A 105 -16.70 13.93 -21.09
C SER A 105 -17.18 12.48 -21.32
N GLU A 106 -16.28 11.55 -21.52
CA GLU A 106 -16.57 10.16 -21.84
C GLU A 106 -16.26 9.26 -20.66
N ASN A 107 -17.29 8.60 -20.15
CA ASN A 107 -17.14 7.51 -19.18
C ASN A 107 -16.69 6.25 -19.93
N VAL A 108 -15.54 5.70 -19.55
CA VAL A 108 -15.05 4.44 -20.09
C VAL A 108 -15.59 3.29 -19.25
N PRO A 109 -16.30 2.30 -19.86
CA PRO A 109 -16.78 1.16 -19.12
C PRO A 109 -15.62 0.38 -18.49
N VAL A 110 -15.77 0.02 -17.23
CA VAL A 110 -14.87 -0.91 -16.54
C VAL A 110 -15.36 -2.32 -16.83
N LYS A 111 -14.43 -3.19 -17.25
CA LYS A 111 -14.73 -4.59 -17.55
C LYS A 111 -14.04 -5.50 -16.55
N ALA A 112 -14.75 -6.50 -16.07
CA ALA A 112 -14.10 -7.59 -15.33
C ALA A 112 -13.09 -8.29 -16.26
N MET A 113 -11.87 -8.48 -15.75
CA MET A 113 -10.82 -9.16 -16.51
C MET A 113 -11.21 -10.63 -16.73
N PRO A 114 -11.15 -11.15 -17.97
CA PRO A 114 -11.39 -12.57 -18.24
C PRO A 114 -10.50 -13.48 -17.39
N SER A 115 -11.08 -14.55 -16.86
CA SER A 115 -10.38 -15.45 -15.94
C SER A 115 -9.18 -16.19 -16.54
N ASN A 116 -9.08 -16.25 -17.87
CA ASN A 116 -7.94 -16.81 -18.58
C ASN A 116 -6.78 -15.81 -18.77
N TYR A 117 -6.94 -14.54 -18.35
CA TYR A 117 -5.91 -13.49 -18.48
C TYR A 117 -4.99 -13.41 -17.27
N TYR A 118 -5.36 -14.05 -16.16
CA TYR A 118 -4.57 -14.01 -14.93
C TYR A 118 -4.71 -15.26 -14.09
N THR A 119 -3.82 -15.42 -13.12
CA THR A 119 -3.93 -16.40 -12.03
C THR A 119 -3.63 -15.71 -10.71
N LEU A 120 -4.34 -16.11 -9.66
CA LEU A 120 -4.04 -15.70 -8.29
C LEU A 120 -3.18 -16.76 -7.62
N SER A 121 -2.21 -16.35 -6.81
CA SER A 121 -1.35 -17.28 -6.07
C SER A 121 -2.09 -17.98 -4.93
N ASP A 122 -3.12 -17.36 -4.39
CA ASP A 122 -3.97 -17.90 -3.30
C ASP A 122 -5.35 -17.23 -3.34
N ASP A 123 -6.33 -17.85 -2.65
CA ASP A 123 -7.65 -17.27 -2.36
C ASP A 123 -7.71 -16.61 -0.98
N LYS A 124 -6.55 -16.44 -0.31
CA LYS A 124 -6.42 -15.87 1.03
C LYS A 124 -5.24 -14.92 1.12
N ILE A 125 -5.45 -13.82 1.83
CA ILE A 125 -4.38 -12.92 2.25
C ILE A 125 -4.12 -13.16 3.74
N THR A 126 -2.88 -13.42 4.13
CA THR A 126 -2.50 -13.64 5.52
C THR A 126 -1.54 -12.56 6.00
N LEU A 127 -2.00 -11.75 6.95
CA LEU A 127 -1.17 -10.75 7.62
C LEU A 127 -0.56 -11.39 8.87
N LYS A 128 0.71 -11.80 8.79
CA LYS A 128 1.44 -12.44 9.90
C LYS A 128 2.61 -11.57 10.33
N ASN A 129 2.48 -10.93 11.49
CA ASN A 129 3.48 -9.99 12.02
C ASN A 129 3.83 -8.83 11.05
N VAL A 130 2.96 -8.56 10.08
CA VAL A 130 3.09 -7.47 9.11
C VAL A 130 1.78 -6.69 9.05
N LEU A 131 1.87 -5.40 8.72
CA LEU A 131 0.69 -4.54 8.58
C LEU A 131 0.09 -4.64 7.18
N MET A 132 0.82 -5.13 6.20
CA MET A 132 0.38 -5.26 4.82
C MET A 132 1.01 -6.49 4.18
N ASP A 133 0.20 -7.26 3.48
CA ASP A 133 0.62 -8.34 2.58
C ASP A 133 -0.50 -8.60 1.56
N GLY A 134 -0.25 -9.47 0.58
CA GLY A 134 -1.22 -9.71 -0.48
C GLY A 134 -0.99 -10.99 -1.24
N VAL A 135 -1.95 -11.30 -2.11
CA VAL A 135 -1.85 -12.36 -3.10
C VAL A 135 -1.19 -11.82 -4.37
N GLU A 136 -0.35 -12.64 -4.98
CA GLU A 136 0.27 -12.34 -6.25
C GLU A 136 -0.70 -12.64 -7.38
N VAL A 137 -0.79 -11.72 -8.33
CA VAL A 137 -1.47 -11.88 -9.61
C VAL A 137 -0.40 -12.09 -10.68
N SER A 138 -0.49 -13.16 -11.43
CA SER A 138 0.35 -13.38 -12.61
C SER A 138 -0.51 -13.24 -13.87
N PHE A 139 -0.12 -12.34 -14.78
CA PHE A 139 -0.80 -12.17 -16.05
C PHE A 139 -0.31 -13.19 -17.07
N THR A 140 -1.24 -13.68 -17.89
CA THR A 140 -0.94 -14.68 -18.93
C THR A 140 -0.63 -14.01 -20.26
N ASP A 141 -0.02 -14.77 -21.18
CA ASP A 141 0.21 -14.32 -22.55
C ASP A 141 -1.09 -13.97 -23.28
N ALA A 142 -2.22 -14.56 -22.87
CA ALA A 142 -3.53 -14.25 -23.46
C ALA A 142 -3.95 -12.80 -23.18
N PHE A 143 -3.61 -12.24 -22.02
CA PHE A 143 -3.85 -10.82 -21.72
C PHE A 143 -3.02 -9.92 -22.63
N PHE A 144 -1.73 -10.21 -22.80
CA PHE A 144 -0.82 -9.39 -23.62
C PHE A 144 -1.08 -9.54 -25.13
N ALA A 145 -1.70 -10.65 -25.54
CA ALA A 145 -2.08 -10.87 -26.95
C ALA A 145 -3.43 -10.22 -27.32
N ASP A 146 -4.21 -9.73 -26.37
CA ASP A 146 -5.50 -9.13 -26.61
C ASP A 146 -5.35 -7.66 -27.03
N PRO A 147 -5.73 -7.29 -28.28
CA PRO A 147 -5.70 -5.89 -28.71
C PRO A 147 -6.62 -4.98 -27.87
N GLU A 148 -7.69 -5.51 -27.29
CA GLU A 148 -8.61 -4.76 -26.45
C GLU A 148 -7.97 -4.36 -25.13
N ALA A 149 -6.97 -5.09 -24.64
CA ALA A 149 -6.24 -4.75 -23.43
C ALA A 149 -5.52 -3.39 -23.50
N LEU A 150 -5.29 -2.86 -24.72
CA LEU A 150 -4.70 -1.53 -24.93
C LEU A 150 -5.71 -0.39 -24.78
N THR A 151 -7.00 -0.66 -24.83
CA THR A 151 -8.07 0.36 -24.87
C THR A 151 -9.14 0.16 -23.82
N ALA A 152 -9.34 -1.07 -23.35
CA ALA A 152 -10.30 -1.37 -22.28
C ALA A 152 -9.70 -1.12 -20.90
N THR A 153 -10.54 -0.73 -19.95
CA THR A 153 -10.18 -0.72 -18.55
C THR A 153 -10.57 -2.06 -17.92
N TYR A 154 -9.66 -3.00 -17.96
CA TYR A 154 -9.83 -4.29 -17.28
C TYR A 154 -9.47 -4.16 -15.79
N VAL A 155 -10.28 -4.76 -14.94
CA VAL A 155 -10.03 -4.86 -13.49
C VAL A 155 -10.28 -6.28 -13.00
N ILE A 156 -9.59 -6.67 -11.94
CA ILE A 156 -9.88 -7.89 -11.19
C ILE A 156 -10.69 -7.45 -9.96
N PRO A 157 -12.03 -7.58 -10.00
CA PRO A 157 -12.89 -7.12 -8.91
C PRO A 157 -12.85 -8.13 -7.76
N VAL A 158 -12.21 -7.74 -6.66
CA VAL A 158 -12.01 -8.62 -5.51
C VAL A 158 -12.81 -8.09 -4.32
N SER A 159 -13.55 -8.99 -3.68
CA SER A 159 -14.17 -8.77 -2.38
C SER A 159 -13.59 -9.72 -1.33
N TYR A 160 -13.69 -9.34 -0.06
CA TYR A 160 -13.40 -10.26 1.04
C TYR A 160 -14.72 -10.86 1.55
N THR A 161 -14.73 -12.18 1.68
CA THR A 161 -15.91 -12.93 2.12
C THR A 161 -15.89 -13.20 3.60
N HIS A 162 -14.70 -13.34 4.18
CA HIS A 162 -14.54 -13.60 5.60
C HIS A 162 -13.21 -13.04 6.13
N LEU A 163 -13.28 -12.48 7.35
CA LEU A 163 -12.13 -12.00 8.11
C LEU A 163 -11.96 -12.86 9.37
N ARG A 164 -10.85 -13.57 9.46
CA ARG A 164 -10.48 -14.38 10.63
C ARG A 164 -9.28 -13.80 11.34
N ALA A 165 -9.47 -13.37 12.59
CA ALA A 165 -8.39 -13.00 13.47
C ALA A 165 -8.11 -14.18 14.44
N HIS A 166 -6.93 -14.74 14.38
CA HIS A 166 -6.47 -15.72 15.36
C HIS A 166 -5.80 -15.00 16.52
N GLU A 167 -6.38 -15.13 17.71
CA GLU A 167 -5.70 -14.71 18.93
C GLU A 167 -4.61 -15.74 19.24
N THR A 168 -3.34 -15.34 19.11
CA THR A 168 -2.26 -16.10 19.70
C THR A 168 -2.41 -15.98 21.21
N LYS A 169 -2.86 -17.06 21.86
CA LYS A 169 -2.74 -17.15 23.32
C LYS A 169 -1.25 -17.12 23.67
N ALA A 170 -0.85 -16.06 24.35
CA ALA A 170 0.45 -16.00 25.01
C ALA A 170 0.51 -17.00 26.18
#